data_3e2178d236b972ade4e90d98e3d29454
#
_entry.id   3e2178d236b972ade4e90d98e3d29454
#
_cell.length_a   1.000
_cell.length_b   1.000
_cell.length_c   1.000
_cell.angle_alpha   90.00
_cell.angle_beta   90.00
_cell.angle_gamma   90.00
#
_symmetry.space_group_name_H-M   'P 1'
#
loop_
_entity.id
_entity.type
_entity.pdbx_description
1 polymer ?
#
loop_
_entity_poly.entity_id
_entity_poly.type
_entity_poly.pdbx_seq_one_letter_code
_entity_poly.pdbx_strand_id
1 'polypeptide(L)'
;MAAGPRVRRLSFCAAKAPVTAHATAEPLAFQDLILTLQKYWGDQGCAILQPYDIEVGAGTLHPATVLRALGPRPWKAAYVQPSRRPGDGRYGENPNRLQHYYQFQVILKPNPDNLQELYLKSLEAIGIDPKLHDIRFVEDDWENPTVGAWGLGWEVWCDGMEVTQFTYFQQMGGFDCKPVAGELTYGLERLAMYIQGVDNVFDVDFNGRGVTYGEVFLENERQMSKWNFEVADTPALFDLFAKAEAECRNALEAEVPIAAYEQAVEASHVFNLLQARGVISVQERASYMARVRDLARSSCEKYAEQMAPEWQAKYPEWAL
;
A
#
# COMPACT_ATOMS: atom_id res chain seq x y z
N MET A 1 43.54 -37.64 -23.84
CA MET A 1 42.14 -37.28 -23.73
C MET A 1 41.66 -37.64 -22.33
N ALA A 2 41.56 -36.66 -21.43
CA ALA A 2 41.13 -36.85 -20.05
C ALA A 2 39.77 -36.17 -19.86
N ALA A 3 38.78 -36.94 -19.45
CA ALA A 3 37.43 -36.48 -19.19
C ALA A 3 37.40 -35.81 -17.81
N GLY A 4 36.95 -34.55 -17.78
CA GLY A 4 36.75 -33.78 -16.55
C GLY A 4 35.50 -34.19 -15.80
N PRO A 5 35.41 -33.96 -14.50
CA PRO A 5 34.28 -34.43 -13.66
C PRO A 5 32.99 -33.62 -13.89
N ARG A 6 31.89 -34.34 -14.07
CA ARG A 6 30.53 -33.76 -14.12
C ARG A 6 30.14 -33.28 -12.72
N VAL A 7 29.90 -31.99 -12.58
CA VAL A 7 29.27 -31.41 -11.40
C VAL A 7 27.79 -31.76 -11.40
N ARG A 8 27.34 -32.57 -10.45
CA ARG A 8 25.93 -32.82 -10.18
C ARG A 8 25.33 -31.56 -9.55
N ARG A 9 24.36 -30.92 -10.21
CA ARG A 9 23.48 -29.93 -9.58
C ARG A 9 22.58 -30.68 -8.58
N LEU A 10 22.77 -30.38 -7.31
CA LEU A 10 21.82 -30.77 -6.25
C LEU A 10 20.63 -29.81 -6.34
N SER A 11 19.49 -30.31 -6.81
CA SER A 11 18.19 -29.63 -6.67
C SER A 11 17.76 -29.77 -5.22
N PHE A 12 17.84 -28.71 -4.45
CA PHE A 12 17.18 -28.62 -3.17
C PHE A 12 15.67 -28.45 -3.41
N CYS A 13 14.96 -29.55 -3.43
CA CYS A 13 13.53 -29.57 -3.22
C CYS A 13 13.32 -29.43 -1.71
N ALA A 14 13.01 -28.23 -1.22
CA ALA A 14 12.58 -28.05 0.15
C ALA A 14 11.22 -28.74 0.30
N ALA A 15 11.21 -29.92 0.95
CA ALA A 15 9.97 -30.57 1.33
C ALA A 15 9.23 -29.65 2.32
N LYS A 16 8.06 -29.13 1.94
CA LYS A 16 7.13 -28.47 2.86
C LYS A 16 6.84 -29.44 4.02
N ALA A 17 7.09 -28.99 5.24
CA ALA A 17 6.59 -29.69 6.42
C ALA A 17 5.05 -29.74 6.34
N PRO A 18 4.40 -30.85 6.69
CA PRO A 18 2.96 -30.93 6.70
C PRO A 18 2.43 -29.92 7.73
N VAL A 19 1.59 -28.99 7.28
CA VAL A 19 0.79 -28.13 8.16
C VAL A 19 -0.10 -29.06 8.97
N THR A 20 0.18 -29.21 10.24
CA THR A 20 -0.68 -29.94 11.17
C THR A 20 -1.96 -29.12 11.33
N ALA A 21 -3.05 -29.67 10.82
CA ALA A 21 -4.39 -29.11 10.98
C ALA A 21 -4.73 -28.99 12.47
N HIS A 22 -4.76 -27.75 12.95
CA HIS A 22 -5.42 -27.40 14.20
C HIS A 22 -6.56 -26.45 13.91
N ALA A 23 -7.74 -26.90 14.38
CA ALA A 23 -9.00 -26.18 14.49
C ALA A 23 -9.95 -26.21 13.28
N THR A 24 -11.09 -26.67 13.57
CA THR A 24 -12.35 -26.94 12.87
C THR A 24 -13.12 -25.68 12.36
N ALA A 25 -12.49 -24.54 12.22
CA ALA A 25 -13.08 -23.39 11.55
C ALA A 25 -12.63 -23.36 10.08
N GLU A 26 -13.57 -23.20 9.16
CA GLU A 26 -13.24 -22.99 7.75
C GLU A 26 -12.38 -21.73 7.60
N PRO A 27 -11.36 -21.75 6.69
CA PRO A 27 -10.53 -20.58 6.44
C PRO A 27 -11.39 -19.38 6.04
N LEU A 28 -11.02 -18.19 6.47
CA LEU A 28 -11.74 -16.97 6.09
C LEU A 28 -11.70 -16.77 4.58
N ALA A 29 -12.84 -16.47 3.98
CA ALA A 29 -12.93 -16.00 2.62
C ALA A 29 -12.30 -14.59 2.52
N PHE A 30 -11.92 -14.18 1.30
CA PHE A 30 -11.28 -12.88 1.08
C PHE A 30 -12.11 -11.70 1.62
N GLN A 31 -13.41 -11.68 1.36
CA GLN A 31 -14.30 -10.66 1.89
C GLN A 31 -14.43 -10.69 3.42
N ASP A 32 -14.42 -11.88 4.03
CA ASP A 32 -14.56 -12.03 5.47
C ASP A 32 -13.29 -11.63 6.21
N LEU A 33 -12.11 -11.81 5.57
CA LEU A 33 -10.83 -11.26 6.02
C LEU A 33 -10.93 -9.73 6.16
N ILE A 34 -11.44 -9.05 5.13
CA ILE A 34 -11.63 -7.59 5.12
C ILE A 34 -12.58 -7.17 6.25
N LEU A 35 -13.75 -7.80 6.35
CA LEU A 35 -14.75 -7.46 7.35
C LEU A 35 -14.22 -7.69 8.78
N THR A 36 -13.43 -8.73 8.99
CA THR A 36 -12.81 -9.03 10.28
C THR A 36 -11.78 -7.96 10.67
N LEU A 37 -10.91 -7.56 9.76
CA LEU A 37 -9.95 -6.47 10.01
C LEU A 37 -10.65 -5.14 10.26
N GLN A 38 -11.69 -4.81 9.48
CA GLN A 38 -12.49 -3.60 9.70
C GLN A 38 -13.13 -3.59 11.10
N LYS A 39 -13.71 -4.72 11.51
CA LYS A 39 -14.29 -4.83 12.83
C LYS A 39 -13.21 -4.71 13.91
N TYR A 40 -12.11 -5.43 13.79
CA TYR A 40 -11.02 -5.41 14.77
C TYR A 40 -10.50 -3.98 14.98
N TRP A 41 -10.15 -3.27 13.92
CA TRP A 41 -9.61 -1.91 14.03
C TRP A 41 -10.67 -0.87 14.41
N GLY A 42 -11.93 -1.10 14.05
CA GLY A 42 -13.06 -0.32 14.54
C GLY A 42 -13.21 -0.43 16.07
N ASP A 43 -13.07 -1.63 16.62
CA ASP A 43 -13.09 -1.88 18.08
C ASP A 43 -11.86 -1.24 18.80
N GLN A 44 -10.73 -0.99 18.08
CA GLN A 44 -9.58 -0.21 18.58
C GLN A 44 -9.78 1.32 18.46
N GLY A 45 -10.96 1.76 18.02
CA GLY A 45 -11.34 3.17 17.90
C GLY A 45 -10.93 3.84 16.60
N CYS A 46 -10.57 3.07 15.57
CA CYS A 46 -10.35 3.61 14.24
C CYS A 46 -11.67 4.01 13.56
N ALA A 47 -11.67 5.16 12.89
CA ALA A 47 -12.71 5.46 11.90
C ALA A 47 -12.51 4.51 10.71
N ILE A 48 -13.53 3.73 10.38
CA ILE A 48 -13.51 2.84 9.21
C ILE A 48 -13.97 3.65 8.00
N LEU A 49 -13.01 3.96 7.12
CA LEU A 49 -13.25 4.76 5.94
C LEU A 49 -13.50 3.88 4.72
N GLN A 50 -14.12 4.48 3.69
CA GLN A 50 -14.21 3.87 2.37
C GLN A 50 -12.91 4.10 1.60
N PRO A 51 -12.64 3.32 0.54
CA PRO A 51 -11.49 3.55 -0.33
C PRO A 51 -11.48 4.97 -0.90
N TYR A 52 -10.28 5.50 -1.16
CA TYR A 52 -10.13 6.71 -1.95
C TYR A 52 -10.55 6.41 -3.39
N ASP A 53 -11.35 7.27 -3.98
CA ASP A 53 -12.04 7.04 -5.25
C ASP A 53 -11.22 7.46 -6.49
N ILE A 54 -9.92 7.66 -6.31
CA ILE A 54 -8.97 7.85 -7.41
C ILE A 54 -7.86 6.80 -7.38
N GLU A 55 -7.14 6.63 -8.48
CA GLU A 55 -6.07 5.65 -8.59
C GLU A 55 -4.86 6.04 -7.74
N VAL A 56 -4.46 5.14 -6.86
CA VAL A 56 -3.27 5.29 -6.02
C VAL A 56 -2.35 4.08 -6.16
N GLY A 57 -1.04 4.29 -6.06
CA GLY A 57 -0.05 3.22 -6.10
C GLY A 57 0.16 2.52 -4.75
N ALA A 58 -0.36 3.09 -3.66
CA ALA A 58 -0.33 2.53 -2.31
C ALA A 58 -1.42 3.14 -1.45
N GLY A 59 -1.89 2.40 -0.44
CA GLY A 59 -2.86 2.87 0.53
C GLY A 59 -2.41 4.11 1.31
N THR A 60 -1.11 4.26 1.52
CA THR A 60 -0.50 5.45 2.14
C THR A 60 -0.89 6.76 1.45
N LEU A 61 -1.11 6.74 0.12
CA LEU A 61 -1.44 7.95 -0.65
C LEU A 61 -2.86 8.49 -0.40
N HIS A 62 -3.71 7.75 0.30
CA HIS A 62 -5.00 8.25 0.73
C HIS A 62 -4.84 9.52 1.61
N PRO A 63 -5.62 10.60 1.39
CA PRO A 63 -5.54 11.82 2.21
C PRO A 63 -5.70 11.57 3.71
N ALA A 64 -6.45 10.52 4.11
CA ALA A 64 -6.59 10.11 5.50
C ALA A 64 -5.27 9.64 6.14
N THR A 65 -4.26 9.28 5.36
CA THR A 65 -2.91 9.01 5.82
C THR A 65 -2.00 10.21 5.60
N VAL A 66 -1.81 10.66 4.36
CA VAL A 66 -0.83 11.72 4.06
C VAL A 66 -1.16 13.02 4.78
N LEU A 67 -2.35 13.58 4.58
CA LEU A 67 -2.69 14.88 5.17
C LEU A 67 -2.93 14.79 6.69
N ARG A 68 -3.36 13.62 7.19
CA ARG A 68 -3.60 13.41 8.62
C ARG A 68 -2.35 13.03 9.41
N ALA A 69 -1.28 12.57 8.75
CA ALA A 69 0.03 12.42 9.38
C ALA A 69 0.64 13.77 9.76
N LEU A 70 0.26 14.86 9.05
CA LEU A 70 0.73 16.21 9.33
C LEU A 70 0.09 16.80 10.59
N GLY A 71 0.86 17.66 11.27
CA GLY A 71 0.42 18.40 12.44
C GLY A 71 0.12 17.54 13.68
N PRO A 72 -0.32 18.18 14.77
CA PRO A 72 -0.40 17.55 16.09
C PRO A 72 -1.71 16.79 16.35
N ARG A 73 -2.72 16.97 15.51
CA ARG A 73 -4.07 16.43 15.78
C ARG A 73 -4.07 14.91 15.84
N PRO A 74 -4.53 14.29 16.95
CA PRO A 74 -4.70 12.84 17.04
C PRO A 74 -5.63 12.30 15.94
N TRP A 75 -5.27 11.14 15.40
CA TRP A 75 -6.04 10.52 14.33
C TRP A 75 -5.92 9.01 14.37
N LYS A 76 -7.05 8.30 14.16
CA LYS A 76 -7.08 6.86 13.99
C LYS A 76 -8.03 6.51 12.86
N ALA A 77 -7.54 5.84 11.85
CA ALA A 77 -8.35 5.38 10.73
C ALA A 77 -7.87 4.03 10.20
N ALA A 78 -8.80 3.28 9.62
CA ALA A 78 -8.51 2.08 8.87
C ALA A 78 -9.41 1.98 7.65
N TYR A 79 -8.89 1.46 6.55
CA TYR A 79 -9.62 1.35 5.29
C TYR A 79 -8.97 0.32 4.36
N VAL A 80 -9.77 -0.23 3.46
CA VAL A 80 -9.26 -0.98 2.31
C VAL A 80 -8.93 0.00 1.20
N GLN A 81 -7.78 -0.15 0.57
CA GLN A 81 -7.40 0.67 -0.57
C GLN A 81 -7.00 -0.19 -1.76
N PRO A 82 -7.80 -0.19 -2.84
CA PRO A 82 -7.35 -0.70 -4.12
C PRO A 82 -6.11 0.06 -4.57
N SER A 83 -5.02 -0.65 -4.80
CA SER A 83 -3.75 -0.07 -5.21
C SER A 83 -3.39 -0.50 -6.62
N ARG A 84 -2.95 0.44 -7.45
CA ARG A 84 -2.58 0.20 -8.83
C ARG A 84 -1.10 0.41 -9.05
N ARG A 85 -0.42 -0.62 -9.55
CA ARG A 85 0.98 -0.59 -9.93
C ARG A 85 1.13 -1.09 -11.37
N PRO A 86 0.94 -0.23 -12.37
CA PRO A 86 0.93 -0.61 -13.78
C PRO A 86 2.13 -1.45 -14.22
N GLY A 87 3.33 -1.15 -13.69
CA GLY A 87 4.56 -1.88 -13.98
C GLY A 87 4.62 -3.31 -13.41
N ASP A 88 3.74 -3.65 -12.48
CA ASP A 88 3.67 -4.99 -11.87
C ASP A 88 2.75 -5.95 -12.61
N GLY A 89 2.09 -5.52 -13.68
CA GLY A 89 1.26 -6.36 -14.53
C GLY A 89 2.02 -7.59 -15.05
N ARG A 90 1.35 -8.74 -15.07
CA ARG A 90 1.88 -10.00 -15.57
C ARG A 90 0.81 -10.79 -16.35
N TYR A 91 -0.18 -10.10 -16.90
CA TYR A 91 -1.25 -10.69 -17.73
C TYR A 91 -2.04 -11.82 -17.02
N GLY A 92 -2.03 -11.84 -15.69
CA GLY A 92 -2.63 -12.92 -14.90
C GLY A 92 -1.84 -14.23 -14.91
N GLU A 93 -0.60 -14.22 -15.38
CA GLU A 93 0.25 -15.41 -15.48
C GLU A 93 1.16 -15.62 -14.25
N ASN A 94 1.24 -14.63 -13.36
CA ASN A 94 2.01 -14.74 -12.12
C ASN A 94 1.07 -15.02 -10.94
N PRO A 95 1.39 -16.00 -10.07
CA PRO A 95 0.48 -16.44 -9.01
C PRO A 95 0.32 -15.44 -7.85
N ASN A 96 1.21 -14.45 -7.70
CA ASN A 96 1.22 -13.54 -6.55
C ASN A 96 1.63 -12.10 -6.86
N ARG A 97 1.82 -11.73 -8.14
CA ARG A 97 2.13 -10.36 -8.56
C ARG A 97 1.04 -9.83 -9.49
N LEU A 98 0.41 -8.75 -9.08
CA LEU A 98 -0.73 -8.13 -9.74
C LEU A 98 -0.47 -6.64 -9.96
N GLN A 99 -1.04 -6.08 -11.04
CA GLN A 99 -1.05 -4.63 -11.25
C GLN A 99 -2.13 -3.92 -10.43
N HIS A 100 -3.13 -4.66 -9.94
CA HIS A 100 -4.22 -4.17 -9.08
C HIS A 100 -4.42 -5.17 -7.94
N TYR A 101 -4.35 -4.68 -6.69
CA TYR A 101 -4.50 -5.49 -5.49
C TYR A 101 -5.00 -4.62 -4.32
N TYR A 102 -5.40 -5.25 -3.24
CA TYR A 102 -5.98 -4.56 -2.10
C TYR A 102 -5.00 -4.50 -0.93
N GLN A 103 -4.81 -3.31 -0.39
CA GLN A 103 -4.14 -3.10 0.88
C GLN A 103 -5.17 -2.75 1.94
N PHE A 104 -5.05 -3.37 3.12
CA PHE A 104 -5.76 -2.88 4.30
C PHE A 104 -4.82 -1.95 5.06
N GLN A 105 -5.23 -0.69 5.14
CA GLN A 105 -4.41 0.40 5.68
C GLN A 105 -4.90 0.79 7.07
N VAL A 106 -3.98 0.96 8.00
CA VAL A 106 -4.26 1.50 9.34
C VAL A 106 -3.29 2.63 9.63
N ILE A 107 -3.79 3.74 10.19
CA ILE A 107 -2.97 4.82 10.71
C ILE A 107 -3.40 5.18 12.12
N LEU A 108 -2.45 5.25 13.04
CA LEU A 108 -2.64 5.63 14.43
C LEU A 108 -1.69 6.79 14.77
N LYS A 109 -2.23 7.95 15.12
CA LYS A 109 -1.48 9.13 15.53
C LYS A 109 -2.06 9.72 16.83
N PRO A 110 -1.27 9.91 17.89
CA PRO A 110 0.11 9.46 18.01
C PRO A 110 0.21 7.93 17.92
N ASN A 111 1.41 7.46 17.55
CA ASN A 111 1.70 6.03 17.59
C ASN A 111 1.53 5.50 19.02
N PRO A 112 0.72 4.45 19.26
CA PRO A 112 0.63 3.83 20.57
C PRO A 112 1.86 2.95 20.86
N ASP A 113 2.30 2.91 22.12
CA ASP A 113 3.48 2.14 22.54
C ASP A 113 3.34 0.63 22.27
N ASN A 114 2.10 0.11 22.23
CA ASN A 114 1.79 -1.29 22.02
C ASN A 114 1.33 -1.63 20.58
N LEU A 115 1.71 -0.84 19.57
CA LEU A 115 1.24 -1.05 18.19
C LEU A 115 1.59 -2.43 17.64
N GLN A 116 2.78 -2.97 17.96
CA GLN A 116 3.15 -4.33 17.57
C GLN A 116 2.24 -5.39 18.18
N GLU A 117 1.87 -5.23 19.46
CA GLU A 117 0.93 -6.12 20.13
C GLU A 117 -0.46 -6.07 19.50
N LEU A 118 -0.94 -4.86 19.18
CA LEU A 118 -2.22 -4.68 18.47
C LEU A 118 -2.19 -5.34 17.09
N TYR A 119 -1.08 -5.20 16.37
CA TYR A 119 -0.89 -5.87 15.09
C TYR A 119 -0.94 -7.40 15.22
N LEU A 120 -0.19 -7.98 16.16
CA LEU A 120 -0.20 -9.44 16.37
C LEU A 120 -1.59 -9.96 16.75
N LYS A 121 -2.34 -9.23 17.57
CA LYS A 121 -3.74 -9.57 17.89
C LYS A 121 -4.66 -9.46 16.66
N SER A 122 -4.37 -8.56 15.73
CA SER A 122 -5.11 -8.51 14.47
C SER A 122 -4.88 -9.74 13.60
N LEU A 123 -3.66 -10.31 13.62
CA LEU A 123 -3.36 -11.58 12.96
C LEU A 123 -4.13 -12.74 13.60
N GLU A 124 -4.17 -12.79 14.94
CA GLU A 124 -5.00 -13.77 15.66
C GLU A 124 -6.48 -13.67 15.28
N ALA A 125 -7.00 -12.45 15.16
CA ALA A 125 -8.39 -12.20 14.79
C ALA A 125 -8.76 -12.75 13.39
N ILE A 126 -7.81 -12.79 12.47
CA ILE A 126 -7.98 -13.34 11.11
C ILE A 126 -7.56 -14.81 11.00
N GLY A 127 -7.26 -15.47 12.14
CA GLY A 127 -6.97 -16.90 12.18
C GLY A 127 -5.49 -17.27 12.07
N ILE A 128 -4.57 -16.31 12.15
CA ILE A 128 -3.12 -16.55 12.19
C ILE A 128 -2.66 -16.45 13.64
N ASP A 129 -2.41 -17.61 14.30
CA ASP A 129 -1.86 -17.63 15.67
C ASP A 129 -0.33 -17.42 15.62
N PRO A 130 0.20 -16.29 16.15
CA PRO A 130 1.63 -16.01 16.13
C PRO A 130 2.48 -17.03 16.89
N LYS A 131 1.87 -17.90 17.71
CA LYS A 131 2.59 -18.99 18.42
C LYS A 131 2.81 -20.22 17.55
N LEU A 132 2.02 -20.36 16.46
CA LEU A 132 2.07 -21.49 15.55
C LEU A 132 2.81 -21.17 14.25
N HIS A 133 3.13 -19.89 14.03
CA HIS A 133 3.72 -19.37 12.81
C HIS A 133 5.02 -18.63 13.08
N ASP A 134 5.96 -18.68 12.15
CA ASP A 134 7.21 -17.92 12.22
C ASP A 134 6.95 -16.47 11.78
N ILE A 135 6.57 -15.62 12.73
CA ILE A 135 6.36 -14.19 12.49
C ILE A 135 7.67 -13.45 12.74
N ARG A 136 8.19 -12.78 11.70
CA ARG A 136 9.43 -12.01 11.77
C ARG A 136 9.17 -10.55 11.42
N PHE A 137 9.73 -9.66 12.24
CA PHE A 137 9.85 -8.23 11.95
C PHE A 137 11.26 -8.01 11.39
N VAL A 138 11.35 -7.80 10.09
CA VAL A 138 12.61 -7.56 9.38
C VAL A 138 12.76 -6.06 9.18
N GLU A 139 13.84 -5.48 9.70
CA GLU A 139 14.09 -4.03 9.61
C GLU A 139 14.03 -3.56 8.17
N ASP A 140 13.22 -2.54 7.92
CA ASP A 140 13.03 -1.91 6.62
C ASP A 140 12.67 -0.43 6.81
N ASP A 141 13.56 0.44 6.30
CA ASP A 141 13.32 1.88 6.27
C ASP A 141 12.50 2.21 5.02
N TRP A 142 11.19 2.29 5.22
CA TRP A 142 10.26 2.56 4.14
C TRP A 142 10.34 4.01 3.64
N GLU A 143 10.32 4.18 2.33
CA GLU A 143 10.25 5.50 1.71
C GLU A 143 9.31 5.54 0.50
N ASN A 144 8.70 6.70 0.29
CA ASN A 144 7.96 7.02 -0.93
C ASN A 144 8.44 8.37 -1.48
N PRO A 145 9.35 8.34 -2.46
CA PRO A 145 9.95 9.56 -3.02
C PRO A 145 8.96 10.51 -3.71
N THR A 146 7.82 10.01 -4.20
CA THR A 146 6.82 10.82 -4.92
C THR A 146 5.96 11.67 -4.00
N VAL A 147 5.85 11.31 -2.72
CA VAL A 147 5.16 12.14 -1.71
C VAL A 147 6.11 12.70 -0.66
N GLY A 148 7.43 12.47 -0.80
CA GLY A 148 8.40 12.95 0.18
C GLY A 148 8.15 12.39 1.57
N ALA A 149 7.80 11.10 1.64
CA ALA A 149 7.54 10.39 2.88
C ALA A 149 8.61 9.34 3.16
N TRP A 150 8.98 9.19 4.42
CA TRP A 150 9.80 8.08 4.89
C TRP A 150 9.51 7.77 6.37
N GLY A 151 9.85 6.57 6.78
CA GLY A 151 9.70 6.13 8.16
C GLY A 151 10.54 4.91 8.48
N LEU A 152 10.83 4.75 9.76
CA LEU A 152 11.47 3.56 10.31
C LEU A 152 10.43 2.45 10.44
N GLY A 153 10.84 1.20 10.27
CA GLY A 153 9.89 0.11 10.48
C GLY A 153 10.38 -1.26 10.10
N TRP A 154 9.44 -2.09 9.69
CA TRP A 154 9.69 -3.48 9.36
C TRP A 154 8.79 -3.97 8.24
N GLU A 155 9.34 -4.86 7.42
CA GLU A 155 8.52 -5.85 6.73
C GLU A 155 8.14 -6.94 7.72
N VAL A 156 6.86 -7.28 7.83
CA VAL A 156 6.42 -8.41 8.65
C VAL A 156 6.25 -9.63 7.76
N TRP A 157 7.01 -10.66 8.07
CA TRP A 157 7.02 -11.93 7.34
C TRP A 157 6.30 -13.01 8.16
N CYS A 158 5.45 -13.78 7.50
CA CYS A 158 4.77 -14.94 8.04
C CYS A 158 5.24 -16.18 7.28
N ASP A 159 5.92 -17.10 7.95
CA ASP A 159 6.46 -18.34 7.38
C ASP A 159 7.22 -18.15 6.06
N GLY A 160 7.96 -17.05 5.96
CA GLY A 160 8.79 -16.73 4.80
C GLY A 160 8.11 -15.94 3.70
N MET A 161 6.87 -15.46 3.90
CA MET A 161 6.17 -14.53 3.00
C MET A 161 5.96 -13.19 3.71
N GLU A 162 6.37 -12.08 3.08
CA GLU A 162 6.02 -10.74 3.53
C GLU A 162 4.51 -10.53 3.41
N VAL A 163 3.85 -10.18 4.51
CA VAL A 163 2.39 -10.01 4.59
C VAL A 163 1.97 -8.60 4.96
N THR A 164 2.85 -7.80 5.58
CA THR A 164 2.53 -6.46 6.05
C THR A 164 3.77 -5.58 6.07
N GLN A 165 3.61 -4.34 5.62
CA GLN A 165 4.55 -3.25 5.86
C GLN A 165 4.12 -2.52 7.14
N PHE A 166 5.04 -2.32 8.06
CA PHE A 166 4.85 -1.65 9.34
C PHE A 166 5.78 -0.43 9.41
N THR A 167 5.23 0.79 9.53
CA THR A 167 6.02 2.02 9.40
C THR A 167 5.70 3.01 10.52
N TYR A 168 6.73 3.63 11.10
CA TYR A 168 6.64 4.81 11.94
C TYR A 168 7.07 6.03 11.14
N PHE A 169 6.12 6.84 10.68
CA PHE A 169 6.41 7.98 9.84
C PHE A 169 7.28 9.01 10.55
N GLN A 170 8.42 9.30 9.95
CA GLN A 170 9.31 10.37 10.38
C GLN A 170 9.03 11.64 9.59
N GLN A 171 8.75 11.50 8.30
CA GLN A 171 8.38 12.62 7.42
C GLN A 171 7.21 12.26 6.51
N MET A 172 6.41 13.29 6.20
CA MET A 172 5.32 13.23 5.23
C MET A 172 5.25 14.56 4.48
N GLY A 173 5.26 14.49 3.13
CA GLY A 173 5.33 15.70 2.31
C GLY A 173 6.61 16.51 2.50
N GLY A 174 7.67 15.90 3.03
CA GLY A 174 8.92 16.57 3.39
C GLY A 174 8.88 17.32 4.74
N PHE A 175 7.80 17.15 5.55
CA PHE A 175 7.64 17.74 6.88
C PHE A 175 7.76 16.66 7.96
N ASP A 176 8.37 17.00 9.08
CA ASP A 176 8.49 16.09 10.22
C ASP A 176 7.10 15.73 10.79
N CYS A 177 6.88 14.46 11.06
CA CYS A 177 5.67 13.97 11.71
C CYS A 177 5.80 14.12 13.24
N LYS A 178 5.09 15.07 13.81
CA LYS A 178 5.07 15.34 15.25
C LYS A 178 3.62 15.52 15.72
N PRO A 179 3.06 14.56 16.50
CA PRO A 179 3.68 13.29 16.92
C PRO A 179 3.85 12.29 15.76
N VAL A 180 4.76 11.33 15.95
CA VAL A 180 4.95 10.21 15.01
C VAL A 180 3.66 9.41 14.88
N ALA A 181 3.31 9.06 13.66
CA ALA A 181 2.19 8.16 13.36
C ALA A 181 2.71 6.76 13.02
N GLY A 182 2.05 5.74 13.53
CA GLY A 182 2.28 4.35 13.13
C GLY A 182 1.32 3.96 12.02
N GLU A 183 1.84 3.34 10.96
CA GLU A 183 1.08 2.80 9.83
C GLU A 183 1.25 1.29 9.75
N LEU A 184 0.16 0.61 9.41
CA LEU A 184 0.16 -0.80 9.04
C LEU A 184 -0.46 -0.94 7.66
N THR A 185 0.25 -1.60 6.74
CA THR A 185 -0.21 -1.87 5.39
C THR A 185 -0.23 -3.37 5.15
N TYR A 186 -1.39 -3.99 5.32
CA TYR A 186 -1.58 -5.41 5.10
C TYR A 186 -1.75 -5.71 3.61
N GLY A 187 -1.03 -6.71 3.09
CA GLY A 187 -1.26 -7.27 1.77
C GLY A 187 -2.39 -8.30 1.82
N LEU A 188 -3.61 -7.91 1.46
CA LEU A 188 -4.80 -8.74 1.67
C LEU A 188 -4.76 -10.04 0.88
N GLU A 189 -4.29 -10.02 -0.36
CA GLU A 189 -4.17 -11.19 -1.21
C GLU A 189 -3.18 -12.20 -0.64
N ARG A 190 -2.03 -11.74 -0.16
CA ARG A 190 -1.01 -12.60 0.46
C ARG A 190 -1.52 -13.25 1.74
N LEU A 191 -2.21 -12.46 2.59
CA LEU A 191 -2.86 -12.99 3.79
C LEU A 191 -3.92 -14.03 3.46
N ALA A 192 -4.79 -13.75 2.47
CA ALA A 192 -5.83 -14.68 2.04
C ALA A 192 -5.24 -15.98 1.48
N MET A 193 -4.21 -15.88 0.62
CA MET A 193 -3.50 -17.06 0.10
C MET A 193 -2.93 -17.89 1.24
N TYR A 194 -2.34 -17.24 2.22
CA TYR A 194 -1.75 -17.89 3.38
C TYR A 194 -2.81 -18.60 4.25
N ILE A 195 -3.89 -17.89 4.61
CA ILE A 195 -5.00 -18.40 5.43
C ILE A 195 -5.69 -19.59 4.77
N GLN A 196 -5.89 -19.51 3.45
CA GLN A 196 -6.59 -20.54 2.66
C GLN A 196 -5.66 -21.65 2.17
N GLY A 197 -4.33 -21.51 2.33
CA GLY A 197 -3.34 -22.51 1.92
C GLY A 197 -3.26 -22.72 0.41
N VAL A 198 -3.49 -21.66 -0.37
CA VAL A 198 -3.41 -21.68 -1.84
C VAL A 198 -2.12 -21.02 -2.32
N ASP A 199 -1.54 -21.53 -3.41
CA ASP A 199 -0.29 -21.05 -3.98
C ASP A 199 -0.51 -20.02 -5.12
N ASN A 200 -1.76 -19.79 -5.53
CA ASN A 200 -2.13 -18.87 -6.60
C ASN A 200 -3.26 -17.96 -6.11
N VAL A 201 -3.08 -16.64 -6.25
CA VAL A 201 -4.06 -15.64 -5.83
C VAL A 201 -5.42 -15.84 -6.50
N PHE A 202 -5.43 -16.32 -7.76
CA PHE A 202 -6.68 -16.52 -8.49
C PHE A 202 -7.50 -17.71 -7.99
N ASP A 203 -6.90 -18.59 -7.15
CA ASP A 203 -7.59 -19.72 -6.52
C ASP A 203 -8.16 -19.37 -5.13
N VAL A 204 -7.91 -18.15 -4.63
CA VAL A 204 -8.45 -17.67 -3.35
C VAL A 204 -9.99 -17.67 -3.42
N ASP A 205 -10.66 -18.31 -2.45
CA ASP A 205 -12.10 -18.19 -2.28
C ASP A 205 -12.45 -16.76 -1.84
N PHE A 206 -13.24 -16.08 -2.69
CA PHE A 206 -13.58 -14.68 -2.49
C PHE A 206 -14.71 -14.49 -1.48
N ASN A 207 -15.74 -15.33 -1.52
CA ASN A 207 -17.00 -15.12 -0.79
C ASN A 207 -17.41 -16.26 0.14
N GLY A 208 -16.63 -17.31 0.31
CA GLY A 208 -16.95 -18.50 1.10
C GLY A 208 -18.05 -19.37 0.48
N ARG A 209 -18.34 -19.18 -0.80
CA ARG A 209 -19.43 -19.85 -1.52
C ARG A 209 -19.07 -20.30 -2.93
N GLY A 210 -17.76 -20.40 -3.20
CA GLY A 210 -17.24 -20.92 -4.45
C GLY A 210 -16.95 -19.88 -5.53
N VAL A 211 -17.12 -18.57 -5.29
CA VAL A 211 -16.63 -17.53 -6.18
C VAL A 211 -15.16 -17.30 -5.88
N THR A 212 -14.30 -17.48 -6.87
CA THR A 212 -12.85 -17.28 -6.71
C THR A 212 -12.42 -15.85 -7.01
N TYR A 213 -11.25 -15.45 -6.47
CA TYR A 213 -10.60 -14.18 -6.83
C TYR A 213 -10.34 -14.10 -8.34
N GLY A 214 -10.04 -15.24 -8.97
CA GLY A 214 -9.85 -15.33 -10.41
C GLY A 214 -11.11 -15.02 -11.22
N GLU A 215 -12.28 -15.51 -10.78
CA GLU A 215 -13.55 -15.17 -11.43
C GLU A 215 -13.86 -13.67 -11.36
N VAL A 216 -13.40 -13.00 -10.30
CA VAL A 216 -13.63 -11.57 -10.14
C VAL A 216 -12.60 -10.72 -10.89
N PHE A 217 -11.30 -11.08 -10.87
CA PHE A 217 -10.23 -10.17 -11.26
C PHE A 217 -9.28 -10.66 -12.35
N LEU A 218 -9.24 -11.94 -12.70
CA LEU A 218 -8.26 -12.46 -13.65
C LEU A 218 -8.35 -11.79 -15.03
N GLU A 219 -9.57 -11.60 -15.53
CA GLU A 219 -9.76 -10.96 -16.84
C GLU A 219 -9.41 -9.46 -16.79
N ASN A 220 -9.72 -8.79 -15.68
CA ASN A 220 -9.27 -7.42 -15.44
C ASN A 220 -7.74 -7.32 -15.47
N GLU A 221 -7.05 -8.23 -14.75
CA GLU A 221 -5.58 -8.27 -14.72
C GLU A 221 -4.97 -8.46 -16.10
N ARG A 222 -5.55 -9.34 -16.93
CA ARG A 222 -5.10 -9.56 -18.31
C ARG A 222 -5.26 -8.32 -19.18
N GLN A 223 -6.44 -7.73 -19.17
CA GLN A 223 -6.75 -6.59 -20.02
C GLN A 223 -6.00 -5.34 -19.58
N MET A 224 -5.91 -5.08 -18.27
CA MET A 224 -5.20 -3.93 -17.75
C MET A 224 -3.68 -4.06 -17.92
N SER A 225 -3.10 -5.26 -17.79
CA SER A 225 -1.69 -5.49 -18.15
C SER A 225 -1.43 -5.14 -19.62
N LYS A 226 -2.29 -5.61 -20.51
CA LYS A 226 -2.20 -5.29 -21.95
C LYS A 226 -2.34 -3.78 -22.20
N TRP A 227 -3.31 -3.15 -21.57
CA TRP A 227 -3.51 -1.70 -21.69
C TRP A 227 -2.28 -0.92 -21.18
N ASN A 228 -1.78 -1.27 -20.00
CA ASN A 228 -0.64 -0.61 -19.37
C ASN A 228 0.65 -0.72 -20.21
N PHE A 229 0.91 -1.86 -20.85
CA PHE A 229 2.18 -2.10 -21.55
C PHE A 229 2.11 -1.85 -23.06
N GLU A 230 0.93 -2.02 -23.70
CA GLU A 230 0.85 -2.09 -25.14
C GLU A 230 -0.11 -1.03 -25.75
N VAL A 231 -1.26 -0.79 -25.13
CA VAL A 231 -2.39 -0.11 -25.79
C VAL A 231 -2.54 1.36 -25.37
N ALA A 232 -2.24 1.72 -24.12
CA ALA A 232 -2.44 3.08 -23.64
C ALA A 232 -1.76 4.10 -24.57
N ASP A 233 -2.53 5.11 -25.01
CA ASP A 233 -2.05 6.16 -25.92
C ASP A 233 -1.02 7.05 -25.25
N THR A 234 0.21 7.00 -25.72
CA THR A 234 1.34 7.70 -25.12
C THR A 234 1.23 9.22 -25.17
N PRO A 235 0.90 9.87 -26.31
CA PRO A 235 0.63 11.29 -26.35
C PRO A 235 -0.45 11.72 -25.36
N ALA A 236 -1.56 10.99 -25.27
CA ALA A 236 -2.61 11.30 -24.31
C ALA A 236 -2.15 11.19 -22.85
N LEU A 237 -1.29 10.22 -22.51
CA LEU A 237 -0.72 10.12 -21.17
C LEU A 237 0.19 11.31 -20.81
N PHE A 238 1.00 11.78 -21.75
CA PHE A 238 1.78 13.00 -21.53
C PHE A 238 0.90 14.24 -21.32
N ASP A 239 -0.18 14.38 -22.11
CA ASP A 239 -1.14 15.46 -21.96
C ASP A 239 -1.89 15.38 -20.62
N LEU A 240 -2.30 14.18 -20.18
CA LEU A 240 -2.94 13.97 -18.88
C LEU A 240 -2.02 14.38 -17.73
N PHE A 241 -0.75 13.97 -17.78
CA PHE A 241 0.23 14.37 -16.77
C PHE A 241 0.36 15.90 -16.70
N ALA A 242 0.52 16.56 -17.86
CA ALA A 242 0.66 18.01 -17.92
C ALA A 242 -0.59 18.74 -17.40
N LYS A 243 -1.79 18.21 -17.67
CA LYS A 243 -3.05 18.75 -17.16
C LYS A 243 -3.17 18.61 -15.65
N ALA A 244 -2.91 17.40 -15.11
CA ALA A 244 -2.94 17.18 -13.66
C ALA A 244 -1.93 18.08 -12.93
N GLU A 245 -0.71 18.24 -13.47
CA GLU A 245 0.27 19.18 -12.91
C GLU A 245 -0.24 20.63 -12.95
N ALA A 246 -0.82 21.08 -14.04
CA ALA A 246 -1.36 22.43 -14.18
C ALA A 246 -2.54 22.66 -13.21
N GLU A 247 -3.46 21.72 -13.11
CA GLU A 247 -4.61 21.81 -12.19
C GLU A 247 -4.18 21.77 -10.72
N CYS A 248 -3.16 20.98 -10.38
CA CYS A 248 -2.59 21.04 -9.04
C CYS A 248 -2.09 22.44 -8.68
N ARG A 249 -1.36 23.11 -9.59
CA ARG A 249 -0.85 24.47 -9.39
C ARG A 249 -2.00 25.49 -9.29
N ASN A 250 -3.00 25.37 -10.17
CA ASN A 250 -4.21 26.20 -10.15
C ASN A 250 -4.96 26.06 -8.80
N ALA A 251 -5.11 24.84 -8.30
CA ALA A 251 -5.74 24.57 -7.00
C ALA A 251 -4.93 25.16 -5.83
N LEU A 252 -3.59 25.12 -5.90
CA LEU A 252 -2.73 25.77 -4.90
C LEU A 252 -2.87 27.29 -4.89
N GLU A 253 -2.93 27.92 -6.08
CA GLU A 253 -3.17 29.36 -6.22
C GLU A 253 -4.56 29.75 -5.69
N ALA A 254 -5.56 28.89 -5.89
CA ALA A 254 -6.90 29.06 -5.36
C ALA A 254 -7.05 28.71 -3.86
N GLU A 255 -5.96 28.34 -3.20
CA GLU A 255 -5.93 27.97 -1.77
C GLU A 255 -6.81 26.76 -1.39
N VAL A 256 -6.90 25.75 -2.29
CA VAL A 256 -7.64 24.49 -2.06
C VAL A 256 -6.69 23.27 -2.06
N PRO A 257 -5.85 23.12 -1.01
CA PRO A 257 -4.75 22.15 -1.00
C PRO A 257 -5.20 20.68 -1.04
N ILE A 258 -6.41 20.36 -0.62
CA ILE A 258 -6.95 18.99 -0.71
C ILE A 258 -7.18 18.63 -2.18
N ALA A 259 -7.78 19.52 -2.97
CA ALA A 259 -7.95 19.32 -4.40
C ALA A 259 -6.58 19.31 -5.13
N ALA A 260 -5.64 20.16 -4.71
CA ALA A 260 -4.29 20.15 -5.24
C ALA A 260 -3.59 18.79 -4.99
N TYR A 261 -3.74 18.24 -3.80
CA TYR A 261 -3.17 16.93 -3.46
C TYR A 261 -3.78 15.81 -4.33
N GLU A 262 -5.08 15.84 -4.58
CA GLU A 262 -5.76 14.89 -5.49
C GLU A 262 -5.11 14.92 -6.88
N GLN A 263 -4.90 16.11 -7.45
CA GLN A 263 -4.24 16.27 -8.75
C GLN A 263 -2.77 15.82 -8.73
N ALA A 264 -2.06 15.99 -7.62
CA ALA A 264 -0.71 15.46 -7.46
C ALA A 264 -0.68 13.92 -7.47
N VAL A 265 -1.67 13.27 -6.85
CA VAL A 265 -1.83 11.82 -6.85
C VAL A 265 -2.19 11.30 -8.25
N GLU A 266 -3.08 11.98 -8.97
CA GLU A 266 -3.41 11.68 -10.36
C GLU A 266 -2.17 11.77 -11.26
N ALA A 267 -1.37 12.84 -11.13
CA ALA A 267 -0.10 12.96 -11.84
C ALA A 267 0.85 11.80 -11.52
N SER A 268 0.90 11.35 -10.27
CA SER A 268 1.69 10.17 -9.85
C SER A 268 1.22 8.88 -10.55
N HIS A 269 -0.09 8.66 -10.66
CA HIS A 269 -0.63 7.51 -11.37
C HIS A 269 -0.28 7.53 -12.86
N VAL A 270 -0.48 8.67 -13.54
CA VAL A 270 -0.13 8.84 -14.96
C VAL A 270 1.37 8.64 -15.18
N PHE A 271 2.22 9.13 -14.27
CA PHE A 271 3.66 8.86 -14.32
C PHE A 271 3.96 7.35 -14.25
N ASN A 272 3.29 6.60 -13.39
CA ASN A 272 3.45 5.14 -13.32
C ASN A 272 3.00 4.44 -14.62
N LEU A 273 1.99 4.95 -15.30
CA LEU A 273 1.58 4.47 -16.64
C LEU A 273 2.65 4.76 -17.70
N LEU A 274 3.21 5.98 -17.73
CA LEU A 274 4.32 6.32 -18.64
C LEU A 274 5.54 5.42 -18.42
N GLN A 275 5.85 5.10 -17.16
CA GLN A 275 6.91 4.14 -16.83
C GLN A 275 6.60 2.73 -17.34
N ALA A 276 5.38 2.24 -17.13
CA ALA A 276 4.96 0.92 -17.59
C ALA A 276 5.01 0.82 -19.12
N ARG A 277 4.60 1.90 -19.83
CA ARG A 277 4.73 2.00 -21.29
C ARG A 277 6.17 2.04 -21.79
N GLY A 278 7.16 2.26 -20.90
CA GLY A 278 8.57 2.31 -21.28
C GLY A 278 8.95 3.50 -22.16
N VAL A 279 8.16 4.59 -22.12
CA VAL A 279 8.31 5.76 -23.00
C VAL A 279 9.06 6.92 -22.37
N ILE A 280 9.54 6.76 -21.14
CA ILE A 280 10.41 7.72 -20.44
C ILE A 280 11.75 7.08 -20.12
N SER A 281 12.83 7.82 -20.39
CA SER A 281 14.20 7.42 -20.07
C SER A 281 14.44 7.44 -18.55
N VAL A 282 15.57 6.86 -18.12
CA VAL A 282 15.99 6.89 -16.70
C VAL A 282 16.17 8.34 -16.19
N GLN A 283 16.67 9.24 -17.02
CA GLN A 283 16.85 10.65 -16.66
C GLN A 283 15.51 11.37 -16.55
N GLU A 284 14.60 11.15 -17.50
CA GLU A 284 13.25 11.70 -17.46
C GLU A 284 12.48 11.18 -16.26
N ARG A 285 12.64 9.89 -15.90
CA ARG A 285 12.03 9.32 -14.69
C ARG A 285 12.35 10.13 -13.45
N ALA A 286 13.63 10.48 -13.24
CA ALA A 286 14.05 11.31 -12.10
C ALA A 286 13.38 12.69 -12.11
N SER A 287 13.26 13.31 -13.30
CA SER A 287 12.57 14.59 -13.48
C SER A 287 11.07 14.49 -13.14
N TYR A 288 10.37 13.47 -13.65
CA TYR A 288 8.95 13.26 -13.35
C TYR A 288 8.71 13.00 -11.86
N MET A 289 9.56 12.17 -11.23
CA MET A 289 9.48 11.94 -9.77
C MET A 289 9.67 13.23 -8.98
N ALA A 290 10.61 14.09 -9.36
CA ALA A 290 10.81 15.38 -8.71
C ALA A 290 9.58 16.28 -8.87
N ARG A 291 9.00 16.35 -10.06
CA ARG A 291 7.77 17.13 -10.33
C ARG A 291 6.61 16.66 -9.45
N VAL A 292 6.32 15.36 -9.42
CA VAL A 292 5.25 14.80 -8.57
C VAL A 292 5.50 15.10 -7.10
N ARG A 293 6.75 14.93 -6.64
CA ARG A 293 7.14 15.25 -5.26
C ARG A 293 6.90 16.71 -4.92
N ASP A 294 7.26 17.63 -5.81
CA ASP A 294 7.06 19.06 -5.60
C ASP A 294 5.57 19.41 -5.50
N LEU A 295 4.72 18.81 -6.33
CA LEU A 295 3.26 18.98 -6.24
C LEU A 295 2.70 18.48 -4.91
N ALA A 296 3.07 17.26 -4.51
CA ALA A 296 2.62 16.68 -3.25
C ALA A 296 3.12 17.50 -2.04
N ARG A 297 4.40 17.90 -2.06
CA ARG A 297 4.98 18.76 -1.01
C ARG A 297 4.23 20.09 -0.89
N SER A 298 4.04 20.80 -2.00
CA SER A 298 3.34 22.11 -2.00
C SER A 298 1.91 21.98 -1.50
N SER A 299 1.23 20.87 -1.84
CA SER A 299 -0.12 20.58 -1.34
C SER A 299 -0.12 20.33 0.17
N CYS A 300 0.86 19.57 0.69
CA CYS A 300 1.04 19.32 2.13
C CYS A 300 1.38 20.60 2.88
N GLU A 301 2.26 21.45 2.33
CA GLU A 301 2.65 22.75 2.90
C GLU A 301 1.45 23.66 3.03
N LYS A 302 0.71 23.85 1.95
CA LYS A 302 -0.47 24.71 1.94
C LYS A 302 -1.58 24.20 2.87
N TYR A 303 -1.76 22.88 2.96
CA TYR A 303 -2.67 22.27 3.91
C TYR A 303 -2.25 22.54 5.37
N ALA A 304 -0.96 22.36 5.67
CA ALA A 304 -0.43 22.64 7.01
C ALA A 304 -0.55 24.12 7.40
N GLU A 305 -0.27 25.05 6.48
CA GLU A 305 -0.45 26.49 6.68
C GLU A 305 -1.91 26.85 7.03
N GLN A 306 -2.88 26.29 6.28
CA GLN A 306 -4.30 26.55 6.54
C GLN A 306 -4.78 25.97 7.87
N MET A 307 -4.22 24.82 8.29
CA MET A 307 -4.59 24.16 9.54
C MET A 307 -3.85 24.71 10.76
N ALA A 308 -2.72 25.40 10.55
CA ALA A 308 -1.86 25.89 11.63
C ALA A 308 -2.58 26.73 12.69
N PRO A 309 -3.50 27.67 12.37
CA PRO A 309 -4.22 28.44 13.38
C PRO A 309 -5.09 27.56 14.29
N GLU A 310 -5.77 26.55 13.73
CA GLU A 310 -6.57 25.59 14.51
C GLU A 310 -5.66 24.73 15.40
N TRP A 311 -4.53 24.26 14.84
CA TRP A 311 -3.58 23.41 15.57
C TRP A 311 -2.95 24.17 16.72
N GLN A 312 -2.47 25.40 16.51
CA GLN A 312 -1.91 26.24 17.57
C GLN A 312 -2.92 26.55 18.68
N ALA A 313 -4.18 26.77 18.33
CA ALA A 313 -5.23 27.02 19.31
C ALA A 313 -5.53 25.80 20.20
N LYS A 314 -5.49 24.58 19.62
CA LYS A 314 -5.81 23.33 20.30
C LYS A 314 -4.60 22.62 20.90
N TYR A 315 -3.42 22.81 20.34
CA TYR A 315 -2.16 22.16 20.70
C TYR A 315 -1.05 23.23 20.76
N PRO A 316 -1.02 24.06 21.82
CA PRO A 316 -0.13 25.22 21.89
C PRO A 316 1.37 24.85 21.93
N GLU A 317 1.70 23.60 22.28
CA GLU A 317 3.06 23.07 22.24
C GLU A 317 3.55 22.75 20.81
N TRP A 318 2.63 22.72 19.82
CA TRP A 318 2.99 22.42 18.45
C TRP A 318 3.53 23.67 17.72
N ALA A 319 4.66 23.53 17.05
CA ALA A 319 5.24 24.51 16.15
C ALA A 319 5.50 23.87 14.78
N LEU A 320 5.25 24.63 13.71
CA LEU A 320 5.60 24.22 12.34
C LEU A 320 7.08 23.95 12.19
#